data_ed6e0888d68fcd36f41d387f0ab26b09
#
_entry.id   ed6e0888d68fcd36f41d387f0ab26b09
#
_cell.length_a   1.000
_cell.length_b   1.000
_cell.length_c   1.000
_cell.angle_alpha   90.00
_cell.angle_beta   90.00
_cell.angle_gamma   90.00
#
_symmetry.space_group_name_H-M   'P 1'
#
loop_
_entity.id
_entity.type
_entity.pdbx_description
1 polymer ?
#
loop_
_entity_poly.entity_id
_entity_poly.type
_entity_poly.pdbx_seq_one_letter_code
_entity_poly.pdbx_strand_id
1 'polypeptide(L)'
;MVPSYPEKVYAGFLGMNIGIRLGAPVEPAFWSYERIREVYGDIRGYIKDYSHFAADDDVNGPVFFLRALDDTGAAPTPGSVAQAWLNYAREGVGFYWWGGFGVSTEHTAYLNLKNGIPAPQSGSIRQNGQALAEQIGGQIFIDTWGLLCPGDPARAARYAVAAARVSHDGEGLHGAAFMAACIAKAFVTSAVREITAAGLAQIPQGSLYAAVFREVGAYHDAHPEDWRGCRQMLEKSWGYDRYPGACHIIPNAGVCALALAYGAGDFARTIEIATMCSWDTDCNAGNVGTILGVACGLAGIPAGYRDPLEDELVLSG
;
A
#
# COMPACT_ATOMS: atom_id res chain seq x y z
N MET A 1 -21.69 -15.90 -12.27
CA MET A 1 -21.89 -15.99 -10.81
C MET A 1 -21.22 -14.77 -10.18
N VAL A 2 -21.82 -14.18 -9.13
CA VAL A 2 -21.16 -13.12 -8.36
C VAL A 2 -20.08 -13.81 -7.50
N PRO A 3 -18.81 -13.37 -7.52
CA PRO A 3 -17.75 -13.97 -6.71
C PRO A 3 -18.11 -13.93 -5.21
N SER A 4 -17.80 -15.01 -4.50
CA SER A 4 -18.01 -15.10 -3.05
C SER A 4 -17.03 -14.20 -2.29
N TYR A 5 -17.32 -13.91 -1.01
CA TYR A 5 -16.38 -13.14 -0.17
C TYR A 5 -14.98 -13.78 -0.10
N PRO A 6 -14.81 -15.08 0.18
CA PRO A 6 -13.49 -15.71 0.19
C PRO A 6 -12.75 -15.59 -1.17
N GLU A 7 -13.47 -15.72 -2.27
CA GLU A 7 -12.88 -15.59 -3.60
C GLU A 7 -12.37 -14.18 -3.89
N LYS A 8 -13.10 -13.14 -3.45
CA LYS A 8 -12.66 -11.74 -3.57
C LYS A 8 -11.50 -11.41 -2.63
N VAL A 9 -11.48 -11.95 -1.41
CA VAL A 9 -10.35 -11.83 -0.48
C VAL A 9 -9.10 -12.47 -1.09
N TYR A 10 -9.23 -13.67 -1.61
CA TYR A 10 -8.14 -14.36 -2.29
C TYR A 10 -7.64 -13.58 -3.50
N ALA A 11 -8.54 -13.06 -4.34
CA ALA A 11 -8.16 -12.26 -5.51
C ALA A 11 -7.45 -10.95 -5.11
N GLY A 12 -7.89 -10.29 -4.03
CA GLY A 12 -7.24 -9.10 -3.52
C GLY A 12 -5.83 -9.39 -2.98
N PHE A 13 -5.70 -10.43 -2.15
CA PHE A 13 -4.42 -10.83 -1.58
C PHE A 13 -3.44 -11.33 -2.67
N LEU A 14 -3.93 -12.08 -3.64
CA LEU A 14 -3.17 -12.48 -4.82
C LEU A 14 -2.71 -11.27 -5.63
N GLY A 15 -3.61 -10.30 -5.85
CA GLY A 15 -3.30 -9.06 -6.56
C GLY A 15 -2.21 -8.23 -5.87
N MET A 16 -2.21 -8.17 -4.53
CA MET A 16 -1.14 -7.57 -3.74
C MET A 16 0.21 -8.23 -4.05
N ASN A 17 0.29 -9.57 -3.91
CA ASN A 17 1.53 -10.32 -4.15
C ASN A 17 2.03 -10.22 -5.60
N ILE A 18 1.12 -10.18 -6.57
CA ILE A 18 1.48 -9.95 -7.97
C ILE A 18 2.12 -8.57 -8.15
N GLY A 19 1.51 -7.52 -7.58
CA GLY A 19 2.03 -6.16 -7.68
C GLY A 19 3.42 -6.03 -7.06
N ILE A 20 3.60 -6.54 -5.84
CA ILE A 20 4.88 -6.55 -5.12
C ILE A 20 5.95 -7.28 -5.95
N ARG A 21 5.66 -8.49 -6.41
CA ARG A 21 6.60 -9.28 -7.24
C ARG A 21 6.97 -8.55 -8.55
N LEU A 22 6.04 -7.81 -9.15
CA LEU A 22 6.30 -7.05 -10.37
C LEU A 22 7.19 -5.84 -10.08
N GLY A 23 6.93 -5.12 -8.98
CA GLY A 23 7.61 -3.87 -8.62
C GLY A 23 9.00 -4.07 -8.02
N ALA A 24 9.20 -5.08 -7.18
CA ALA A 24 10.43 -5.31 -6.41
C ALA A 24 11.76 -5.24 -7.20
N PRO A 25 11.87 -5.72 -8.46
CA PRO A 25 13.14 -5.61 -9.20
C PRO A 25 13.58 -4.18 -9.52
N VAL A 26 12.67 -3.22 -9.51
CA VAL A 26 12.92 -1.81 -9.87
C VAL A 26 12.60 -0.82 -8.73
N GLU A 27 12.36 -1.33 -7.50
CA GLU A 27 12.20 -0.55 -6.28
C GLU A 27 13.51 0.13 -5.83
N PRO A 28 14.71 -0.52 -5.87
CA PRO A 28 15.91 0.13 -5.39
C PRO A 28 16.14 1.52 -5.98
N ALA A 29 16.53 2.47 -5.13
CA ALA A 29 16.59 3.91 -5.44
C ALA A 29 17.43 4.33 -6.67
N PHE A 30 18.31 3.46 -7.19
CA PHE A 30 19.01 3.71 -8.44
C PHE A 30 18.16 3.53 -9.70
N TRP A 31 16.95 2.98 -9.59
CA TRP A 31 15.97 2.88 -10.66
C TRP A 31 15.09 4.12 -10.71
N SER A 32 15.60 5.19 -11.37
CA SER A 32 14.75 6.35 -11.68
C SER A 32 13.73 6.02 -12.77
N TYR A 33 12.70 6.85 -12.87
CA TYR A 33 11.69 6.73 -13.94
C TYR A 33 12.32 6.67 -15.34
N GLU A 34 13.31 7.52 -15.62
CA GLU A 34 14.03 7.56 -16.91
C GLU A 34 14.80 6.27 -17.14
N ARG A 35 15.47 5.74 -16.10
CA ARG A 35 16.25 4.51 -16.21
C ARG A 35 15.36 3.29 -16.43
N ILE A 36 14.22 3.19 -15.76
CA ILE A 36 13.25 2.11 -16.01
C ILE A 36 12.79 2.18 -17.47
N ARG A 37 12.44 3.36 -17.95
CA ARG A 37 12.01 3.58 -19.34
C ARG A 37 13.11 3.25 -20.35
N GLU A 38 14.36 3.62 -20.08
CA GLU A 38 15.50 3.35 -20.95
C GLU A 38 15.80 1.85 -21.06
N VAL A 39 15.77 1.13 -19.93
CA VAL A 39 16.18 -0.28 -19.86
C VAL A 39 15.04 -1.22 -20.29
N TYR A 40 13.84 -0.98 -19.81
CA TYR A 40 12.70 -1.90 -20.00
C TYR A 40 11.65 -1.37 -20.99
N GLY A 41 11.63 -0.07 -21.28
CA GLY A 41 10.56 0.53 -22.08
C GLY A 41 9.20 0.45 -21.39
N ASP A 42 8.25 -0.22 -22.03
CA ASP A 42 6.95 -0.55 -21.44
C ASP A 42 7.01 -1.93 -20.79
N ILE A 43 6.87 -1.96 -19.47
CA ILE A 43 6.76 -3.21 -18.71
C ILE A 43 5.37 -3.82 -18.96
N ARG A 44 5.34 -5.07 -19.43
CA ARG A 44 4.12 -5.82 -19.79
C ARG A 44 4.13 -7.24 -19.22
N GLY A 45 4.77 -7.44 -18.10
CA GLY A 45 4.93 -8.73 -17.44
C GLY A 45 6.10 -8.69 -16.48
N TYR A 46 6.34 -9.79 -15.79
CA TYR A 46 7.47 -9.88 -14.86
C TYR A 46 8.80 -9.66 -15.59
N ILE A 47 9.62 -8.76 -15.05
CA ILE A 47 10.94 -8.41 -15.58
C ILE A 47 12.07 -9.25 -14.96
N LYS A 48 11.74 -10.02 -13.95
CA LYS A 48 12.65 -10.96 -13.31
C LYS A 48 11.91 -12.27 -13.02
N ASP A 49 12.56 -13.36 -13.35
CA ASP A 49 12.09 -14.69 -12.97
C ASP A 49 12.59 -15.06 -11.59
N TYR A 50 11.68 -15.47 -10.72
CA TYR A 50 11.96 -15.94 -9.37
C TYR A 50 11.53 -17.41 -9.27
N SER A 51 12.44 -18.30 -8.87
CA SER A 51 12.08 -19.68 -8.53
C SER A 51 11.23 -19.72 -7.26
N HIS A 52 11.55 -18.85 -6.29
CA HIS A 52 10.76 -18.59 -5.08
C HIS A 52 10.78 -17.09 -4.81
N PHE A 53 9.62 -16.52 -4.51
CA PHE A 53 9.51 -15.14 -4.13
C PHE A 53 9.15 -15.05 -2.64
N ALA A 54 10.13 -14.69 -1.81
CA ALA A 54 9.87 -14.38 -0.41
C ALA A 54 9.18 -13.02 -0.31
N ALA A 55 8.05 -13.00 0.38
CA ALA A 55 7.36 -11.75 0.68
C ALA A 55 8.23 -10.86 1.57
N ASP A 56 8.20 -9.57 1.29
CA ASP A 56 8.84 -8.53 2.09
C ASP A 56 7.87 -7.92 3.14
N ASP A 57 8.14 -6.70 3.60
CA ASP A 57 7.35 -6.05 4.63
C ASP A 57 5.92 -5.76 4.19
N ASP A 58 5.66 -5.50 2.90
CA ASP A 58 4.32 -5.25 2.34
C ASP A 58 3.33 -6.38 2.61
N VAL A 59 3.79 -7.62 2.65
CA VAL A 59 2.94 -8.78 2.93
C VAL A 59 3.06 -9.23 4.38
N ASN A 60 4.29 -9.25 4.91
CA ASN A 60 4.54 -9.72 6.27
C ASN A 60 3.81 -8.85 7.31
N GLY A 61 3.88 -7.51 7.18
CA GLY A 61 3.21 -6.58 8.08
C GLY A 61 1.70 -6.81 8.16
N PRO A 62 0.96 -6.73 7.04
CA PRO A 62 -0.49 -6.95 7.04
C PRO A 62 -0.92 -8.29 7.63
N VAL A 63 -0.20 -9.36 7.34
CA VAL A 63 -0.53 -10.71 7.84
C VAL A 63 -0.29 -10.83 9.35
N PHE A 64 0.87 -10.40 9.84
CA PHE A 64 1.18 -10.53 11.27
C PHE A 64 0.34 -9.62 12.14
N PHE A 65 -0.02 -8.43 11.68
CA PHE A 65 -0.81 -7.48 12.46
C PHE A 65 -2.25 -7.95 12.68
N LEU A 66 -2.78 -8.79 11.80
CA LEU A 66 -4.09 -9.44 11.99
C LEU A 66 -4.18 -10.33 13.23
N ARG A 67 -3.03 -10.82 13.74
CA ARG A 67 -2.99 -11.62 14.97
C ARG A 67 -3.63 -10.90 16.16
N ALA A 68 -3.68 -9.57 16.13
CA ALA A 68 -4.40 -8.80 17.14
C ALA A 68 -5.88 -9.19 17.29
N LEU A 69 -6.53 -9.61 16.20
CA LEU A 69 -7.92 -10.09 16.23
C LEU A 69 -8.03 -11.48 16.86
N ASP A 70 -7.13 -12.39 16.49
CA ASP A 70 -7.10 -13.74 17.06
C ASP A 70 -6.84 -13.69 18.58
N ASP A 71 -5.89 -12.86 19.00
CA ASP A 71 -5.49 -12.74 20.41
C ASP A 71 -6.58 -12.12 21.30
N THR A 72 -7.38 -11.20 20.75
CA THR A 72 -8.35 -10.43 21.56
C THR A 72 -9.80 -10.80 21.31
N GLY A 73 -10.14 -11.36 20.15
CA GLY A 73 -11.52 -11.58 19.72
C GLY A 73 -12.33 -10.29 19.54
N ALA A 74 -11.66 -9.13 19.43
CA ALA A 74 -12.29 -7.81 19.43
C ALA A 74 -11.78 -6.93 18.29
N ALA A 75 -12.50 -5.83 18.01
CA ALA A 75 -12.06 -4.82 17.05
C ALA A 75 -10.66 -4.28 17.41
N PRO A 76 -9.79 -3.99 16.41
CA PRO A 76 -8.43 -3.57 16.67
C PRO A 76 -8.39 -2.21 17.37
N THR A 77 -7.47 -2.10 18.32
CA THR A 77 -7.05 -0.84 18.95
C THR A 77 -5.55 -0.65 18.73
N PRO A 78 -5.01 0.58 18.83
CA PRO A 78 -3.57 0.76 18.77
C PRO A 78 -2.81 -0.13 19.77
N GLY A 79 -3.35 -0.31 20.96
CA GLY A 79 -2.75 -1.16 21.99
C GLY A 79 -2.76 -2.64 21.65
N SER A 80 -3.88 -3.18 21.12
CA SER A 80 -3.95 -4.61 20.74
C SER A 80 -3.03 -4.94 19.57
N VAL A 81 -2.94 -4.04 18.58
CA VAL A 81 -2.02 -4.23 17.43
C VAL A 81 -0.56 -4.08 17.88
N ALA A 82 -0.24 -3.11 18.74
CA ALA A 82 1.10 -2.98 19.33
C ALA A 82 1.51 -4.24 20.11
N GLN A 83 0.57 -4.85 20.84
CA GLN A 83 0.83 -6.10 21.53
C GLN A 83 1.12 -7.25 20.55
N ALA A 84 0.39 -7.31 19.41
CA ALA A 84 0.69 -8.28 18.36
C ALA A 84 2.11 -8.07 17.78
N TRP A 85 2.55 -6.83 17.58
CA TRP A 85 3.93 -6.56 17.19
C TRP A 85 4.93 -7.14 18.19
N LEU A 86 4.74 -6.90 19.49
CA LEU A 86 5.63 -7.41 20.54
C LEU A 86 5.61 -8.93 20.66
N ASN A 87 4.47 -9.57 20.37
CA ASN A 87 4.31 -11.02 20.48
C ASN A 87 4.90 -11.77 19.29
N TYR A 88 4.76 -11.25 18.08
CA TYR A 88 4.99 -12.01 16.84
C TYR A 88 6.17 -11.51 16.02
N ALA A 89 6.61 -10.27 16.19
CA ALA A 89 7.75 -9.74 15.48
C ALA A 89 9.05 -9.94 16.27
N ARG A 90 10.17 -10.16 15.56
CA ARG A 90 11.49 -10.33 16.15
C ARG A 90 12.47 -9.34 15.54
N GLU A 91 13.21 -8.65 16.40
CA GLU A 91 14.32 -7.81 15.98
C GLU A 91 15.44 -8.65 15.35
N GLY A 92 15.94 -8.23 14.19
CA GLY A 92 16.99 -8.91 13.45
C GLY A 92 16.54 -10.14 12.66
N VAL A 93 15.24 -10.42 12.60
CA VAL A 93 14.62 -11.49 11.80
C VAL A 93 13.41 -10.95 11.08
N GLY A 94 13.19 -11.37 9.84
CA GLY A 94 12.13 -10.86 9.01
C GLY A 94 12.53 -9.61 8.22
N PHE A 95 11.61 -9.09 7.39
CA PHE A 95 11.92 -8.05 6.42
C PHE A 95 11.29 -6.68 6.69
N TYR A 96 10.36 -6.51 7.63
CA TYR A 96 9.59 -5.28 7.76
C TYR A 96 10.13 -4.25 8.77
N TRP A 97 11.38 -4.38 9.21
CA TRP A 97 12.12 -3.33 9.91
C TRP A 97 13.57 -3.25 9.51
N TRP A 98 13.76 -2.79 8.35
CA TRP A 98 15.08 -2.47 7.84
C TRP A 98 15.44 -1.00 8.18
N GLY A 99 16.72 -0.67 8.09
CA GLY A 99 17.23 0.70 8.24
C GLY A 99 17.55 1.14 9.67
N GLY A 100 16.97 0.50 10.70
CA GLY A 100 17.28 0.79 12.10
C GLY A 100 16.50 1.94 12.73
N PHE A 101 16.80 2.20 14.01
CA PHE A 101 16.16 3.28 14.79
C PHE A 101 16.44 4.65 14.17
N GLY A 102 15.40 5.45 14.02
CA GLY A 102 15.49 6.79 13.44
C GLY A 102 15.57 6.82 11.90
N VAL A 103 15.57 5.64 11.24
CA VAL A 103 15.58 5.48 9.79
C VAL A 103 14.35 4.73 9.33
N SER A 104 14.12 3.52 9.79
CA SER A 104 12.90 2.77 9.57
C SER A 104 11.81 3.20 10.54
N THR A 105 10.63 3.51 10.04
CA THR A 105 9.45 3.86 10.83
C THR A 105 9.04 2.72 11.74
N GLU A 106 8.98 1.52 11.19
CA GLU A 106 8.53 0.29 11.86
C GLU A 106 9.51 -0.14 12.95
N HIS A 107 10.81 -0.16 12.63
CA HIS A 107 11.84 -0.50 13.62
C HIS A 107 11.87 0.52 14.76
N THR A 108 11.73 1.80 14.45
CA THR A 108 11.64 2.87 15.47
C THR A 108 10.44 2.66 16.38
N ALA A 109 9.25 2.40 15.83
CA ALA A 109 8.04 2.14 16.61
C ALA A 109 8.16 0.89 17.48
N TYR A 110 8.70 -0.19 16.92
CA TYR A 110 8.95 -1.43 17.66
C TYR A 110 9.89 -1.23 18.86
N LEU A 111 10.98 -0.52 18.65
CA LEU A 111 11.92 -0.20 19.75
C LEU A 111 11.30 0.75 20.79
N ASN A 112 10.47 1.70 20.37
CA ASN A 112 9.69 2.53 21.28
C ASN A 112 8.78 1.66 22.17
N LEU A 113 8.04 0.71 21.58
CA LEU A 113 7.20 -0.24 22.32
C LEU A 113 8.02 -1.08 23.30
N LYS A 114 9.17 -1.61 22.89
CA LYS A 114 10.08 -2.38 23.77
C LYS A 114 10.62 -1.55 24.94
N ASN A 115 10.78 -0.25 24.74
CA ASN A 115 11.20 0.70 25.78
C ASN A 115 10.06 1.27 26.60
N GLY A 116 8.83 0.72 26.47
CA GLY A 116 7.69 1.10 27.28
C GLY A 116 6.94 2.35 26.81
N ILE A 117 7.19 2.82 25.59
CA ILE A 117 6.42 3.91 24.97
C ILE A 117 5.20 3.27 24.25
N PRO A 118 3.97 3.39 24.79
CA PRO A 118 2.82 2.68 24.27
C PRO A 118 2.31 3.29 22.95
N ALA A 119 1.59 2.49 22.14
CA ALA A 119 0.81 3.04 21.03
C ALA A 119 -0.43 3.80 21.58
N PRO A 120 -0.81 4.91 20.95
CA PRO A 120 -0.32 5.45 19.68
C PRO A 120 0.93 6.35 19.79
N GLN A 121 1.48 6.55 20.99
CA GLN A 121 2.65 7.42 21.17
C GLN A 121 3.88 6.86 20.45
N SER A 122 4.05 5.55 20.40
CA SER A 122 5.19 4.87 19.74
C SER A 122 5.43 5.31 18.29
N GLY A 123 4.36 5.63 17.53
CA GLY A 123 4.41 6.04 16.12
C GLY A 123 4.14 7.54 15.89
N SER A 124 3.92 8.33 16.96
CA SER A 124 3.46 9.70 16.81
C SER A 124 4.54 10.65 16.26
N ILE A 125 4.10 11.69 15.55
CA ILE A 125 4.94 12.81 15.10
C ILE A 125 5.69 13.43 16.30
N ARG A 126 5.01 13.54 17.44
CA ARG A 126 5.63 14.09 18.67
C ARG A 126 6.82 13.26 19.13
N GLN A 127 6.76 11.93 19.00
CA GLN A 127 7.80 11.01 19.46
C GLN A 127 8.94 10.90 18.46
N ASN A 128 8.60 10.74 17.15
CA ASN A 128 9.55 10.32 16.14
C ASN A 128 9.88 11.42 15.11
N GLY A 129 9.13 12.52 15.11
CA GLY A 129 9.19 13.53 14.05
C GLY A 129 8.34 13.20 12.83
N GLN A 130 8.00 14.22 12.06
CA GLN A 130 7.10 14.11 10.92
C GLN A 130 7.66 13.20 9.82
N ALA A 131 8.96 13.32 9.52
CA ALA A 131 9.60 12.55 8.46
C ALA A 131 9.48 11.03 8.65
N LEU A 132 9.55 10.53 9.90
CA LEU A 132 9.37 9.11 10.20
C LEU A 132 7.89 8.71 10.27
N ALA A 133 7.04 9.56 10.83
CA ALA A 133 5.65 9.23 11.05
C ALA A 133 4.80 9.22 9.76
N GLU A 134 5.27 9.84 8.67
CA GLU A 134 4.55 9.99 7.40
C GLU A 134 5.17 9.19 6.25
N GLN A 135 5.88 8.08 6.56
CA GLN A 135 6.38 7.17 5.53
C GLN A 135 5.28 6.24 5.00
N ILE A 136 5.58 5.57 3.89
CA ILE A 136 4.61 4.77 3.10
C ILE A 136 4.00 3.60 3.88
N GLY A 137 4.67 3.07 4.89
CA GLY A 137 4.15 2.00 5.75
C GLY A 137 2.73 2.27 6.28
N GLY A 138 2.34 3.56 6.39
CA GLY A 138 0.98 3.94 6.74
C GLY A 138 -0.08 3.41 5.77
N GLN A 139 0.23 3.28 4.48
CA GLN A 139 -0.72 2.79 3.48
C GLN A 139 -0.53 1.32 3.09
N ILE A 140 0.66 0.73 3.32
CA ILE A 140 0.94 -0.64 2.89
C ILE A 140 0.63 -1.70 3.96
N PHE A 141 0.74 -1.38 5.24
CA PHE A 141 0.49 -2.36 6.31
C PHE A 141 -0.98 -2.52 6.70
N ILE A 142 -1.90 -2.11 5.83
CA ILE A 142 -3.33 -2.01 6.17
C ILE A 142 -4.28 -2.75 5.22
N ASP A 143 -3.81 -3.32 4.14
CA ASP A 143 -4.64 -3.93 3.09
C ASP A 143 -5.59 -4.99 3.66
N THR A 144 -5.10 -5.81 4.57
CA THR A 144 -5.90 -6.84 5.24
C THR A 144 -7.08 -6.28 6.05
N TRP A 145 -6.94 -5.07 6.62
CA TRP A 145 -8.06 -4.41 7.31
C TRP A 145 -9.17 -3.99 6.35
N GLY A 146 -8.81 -3.63 5.12
CA GLY A 146 -9.76 -3.41 4.03
C GLY A 146 -10.49 -4.69 3.62
N LEU A 147 -9.74 -5.80 3.47
CA LEU A 147 -10.27 -7.12 3.12
C LEU A 147 -11.27 -7.67 4.15
N LEU A 148 -11.11 -7.33 5.42
CA LEU A 148 -12.00 -7.74 6.51
C LEU A 148 -13.34 -6.98 6.57
N CYS A 149 -13.49 -5.90 5.81
CA CYS A 149 -14.64 -5.01 5.89
C CYS A 149 -15.39 -4.87 4.56
N PRO A 150 -15.87 -5.96 3.94
CA PRO A 150 -16.48 -5.93 2.61
C PRO A 150 -17.68 -4.98 2.57
N GLY A 151 -17.63 -3.98 1.68
CA GLY A 151 -18.71 -3.00 1.49
C GLY A 151 -18.87 -1.96 2.61
N ASP A 152 -17.95 -1.92 3.59
CA ASP A 152 -17.99 -0.96 4.70
C ASP A 152 -16.70 -0.12 4.78
N PRO A 153 -16.52 0.88 3.90
CA PRO A 153 -15.34 1.73 3.88
C PRO A 153 -15.06 2.44 5.20
N ALA A 154 -16.11 2.85 5.93
CA ALA A 154 -15.95 3.57 7.19
C ALA A 154 -15.38 2.67 8.31
N ARG A 155 -15.80 1.41 8.38
CA ARG A 155 -15.23 0.45 9.31
C ARG A 155 -13.80 0.10 8.95
N ALA A 156 -13.53 -0.15 7.66
CA ALA A 156 -12.19 -0.41 7.16
C ALA A 156 -11.21 0.70 7.53
N ALA A 157 -11.58 1.96 7.28
CA ALA A 157 -10.78 3.13 7.64
C ALA A 157 -10.49 3.19 9.14
N ARG A 158 -11.50 2.98 10.00
CA ARG A 158 -11.29 2.97 11.46
C ARG A 158 -10.32 1.88 11.91
N TYR A 159 -10.43 0.67 11.36
CA TYR A 159 -9.55 -0.45 11.70
C TYR A 159 -8.12 -0.19 11.23
N ALA A 160 -7.95 0.26 9.99
CA ALA A 160 -6.65 0.60 9.44
C ALA A 160 -5.96 1.72 10.21
N VAL A 161 -6.69 2.79 10.57
CA VAL A 161 -6.15 3.87 11.40
C VAL A 161 -5.74 3.38 12.78
N ALA A 162 -6.52 2.49 13.41
CA ALA A 162 -6.15 1.92 14.69
C ALA A 162 -4.84 1.12 14.61
N ALA A 163 -4.67 0.33 13.54
CA ALA A 163 -3.44 -0.42 13.29
C ALA A 163 -2.26 0.49 12.94
N ALA A 164 -2.44 1.43 12.03
CA ALA A 164 -1.38 2.34 11.59
C ALA A 164 -0.84 3.23 12.71
N ARG A 165 -1.66 3.56 13.71
CA ARG A 165 -1.25 4.36 14.88
C ARG A 165 -0.18 3.72 15.77
N VAL A 166 0.19 2.49 15.51
CA VAL A 166 1.33 1.84 16.20
C VAL A 166 2.64 2.50 15.77
N SER A 167 2.77 2.84 14.49
CA SER A 167 4.00 3.30 13.86
C SER A 167 3.89 4.64 13.15
N HIS A 168 2.70 5.06 12.75
CA HIS A 168 2.47 6.23 11.90
C HIS A 168 1.55 7.27 12.53
N ASP A 169 1.61 8.51 11.98
CA ASP A 169 0.77 9.64 12.35
C ASP A 169 0.57 10.55 11.12
N GLY A 170 -0.20 11.63 11.24
CA GLY A 170 -0.40 12.62 10.19
C GLY A 170 -0.91 12.02 8.88
N GLU A 171 -0.22 12.32 7.77
CA GLU A 171 -0.59 11.82 6.44
C GLU A 171 -0.47 10.29 6.32
N GLY A 172 0.37 9.65 7.15
CA GLY A 172 0.43 8.19 7.25
C GLY A 172 -0.91 7.56 7.64
N LEU A 173 -1.66 8.20 8.54
CA LEU A 173 -3.00 7.75 8.93
C LEU A 173 -4.05 8.03 7.86
N HIS A 174 -3.87 9.10 7.08
CA HIS A 174 -4.76 9.38 5.95
C HIS A 174 -4.61 8.33 4.86
N GLY A 175 -3.38 7.91 4.55
CA GLY A 175 -3.13 6.80 3.62
C GLY A 175 -3.75 5.49 4.09
N ALA A 176 -3.59 5.15 5.38
CA ALA A 176 -4.23 3.97 5.97
C ALA A 176 -5.75 3.97 5.77
N ALA A 177 -6.41 5.06 6.15
CA ALA A 177 -7.85 5.20 6.02
C ALA A 177 -8.32 5.10 4.56
N PHE A 178 -7.60 5.77 3.67
CA PHE A 178 -7.92 5.81 2.23
C PHE A 178 -7.83 4.43 1.59
N MET A 179 -6.67 3.75 1.72
CA MET A 179 -6.44 2.46 1.06
C MET A 179 -7.39 1.39 1.56
N ALA A 180 -7.56 1.25 2.88
CA ALA A 180 -8.49 0.28 3.42
C ALA A 180 -9.95 0.53 2.99
N ALA A 181 -10.36 1.80 2.91
CA ALA A 181 -11.69 2.16 2.44
C ALA A 181 -11.88 1.84 0.94
N CYS A 182 -10.87 2.07 0.11
CA CYS A 182 -10.88 1.68 -1.30
C CYS A 182 -11.03 0.16 -1.46
N ILE A 183 -10.25 -0.63 -0.73
CA ILE A 183 -10.32 -2.09 -0.76
C ILE A 183 -11.72 -2.57 -0.32
N ALA A 184 -12.24 -2.04 0.77
CA ALA A 184 -13.59 -2.38 1.24
C ALA A 184 -14.68 -2.02 0.22
N LYS A 185 -14.56 -0.88 -0.47
CA LYS A 185 -15.50 -0.46 -1.51
C LYS A 185 -15.42 -1.34 -2.76
N ALA A 186 -14.23 -1.85 -3.11
CA ALA A 186 -14.00 -2.72 -4.26
C ALA A 186 -14.78 -4.05 -4.20
N PHE A 187 -15.22 -4.47 -3.02
CA PHE A 187 -16.11 -5.65 -2.89
C PHE A 187 -17.47 -5.47 -3.57
N VAL A 188 -17.93 -4.22 -3.70
CA VAL A 188 -19.30 -3.91 -4.16
C VAL A 188 -19.37 -3.11 -5.47
N THR A 189 -18.23 -2.69 -6.01
CA THR A 189 -18.14 -2.00 -7.31
C THR A 189 -16.77 -2.23 -7.94
N SER A 190 -16.71 -2.24 -9.27
CA SER A 190 -15.46 -2.21 -10.03
C SER A 190 -15.16 -0.82 -10.63
N ALA A 191 -16.04 0.16 -10.41
CA ALA A 191 -15.86 1.52 -10.90
C ALA A 191 -14.78 2.25 -10.07
N VAL A 192 -13.58 2.41 -10.63
CA VAL A 192 -12.42 3.01 -9.95
C VAL A 192 -12.74 4.38 -9.36
N ARG A 193 -13.52 5.22 -10.06
CA ARG A 193 -13.93 6.54 -9.54
C ARG A 193 -14.79 6.44 -8.28
N GLU A 194 -15.66 5.43 -8.17
CA GLU A 194 -16.45 5.20 -6.96
C GLU A 194 -15.58 4.66 -5.82
N ILE A 195 -14.61 3.80 -6.15
CA ILE A 195 -13.66 3.24 -5.19
C ILE A 195 -12.83 4.37 -4.57
N THR A 196 -12.18 5.18 -5.40
CA THR A 196 -11.35 6.32 -4.94
C THR A 196 -12.16 7.38 -4.20
N ALA A 197 -13.39 7.67 -4.65
CA ALA A 197 -14.29 8.59 -3.95
C ALA A 197 -14.64 8.08 -2.54
N ALA A 198 -14.83 6.77 -2.36
CA ALA A 198 -15.08 6.20 -1.04
C ALA A 198 -13.87 6.32 -0.11
N GLY A 199 -12.65 6.17 -0.63
CA GLY A 199 -11.41 6.43 0.11
C GLY A 199 -11.28 7.90 0.52
N LEU A 200 -11.44 8.83 -0.42
CA LEU A 200 -11.38 10.27 -0.17
C LEU A 200 -12.43 10.76 0.86
N ALA A 201 -13.57 10.09 0.94
CA ALA A 201 -14.60 10.39 1.92
C ALA A 201 -14.19 10.05 3.38
N GLN A 202 -13.15 9.24 3.60
CA GLN A 202 -12.69 8.84 4.92
C GLN A 202 -11.56 9.70 5.47
N ILE A 203 -11.04 10.64 4.70
CA ILE A 203 -9.91 11.49 5.08
C ILE A 203 -10.28 12.99 5.03
N PRO A 204 -9.54 13.85 5.74
CA PRO A 204 -9.78 15.28 5.68
C PRO A 204 -9.59 15.82 4.27
N GLN A 205 -10.57 16.59 3.77
CA GLN A 205 -10.51 17.17 2.43
C GLN A 205 -9.36 18.16 2.23
N GLY A 206 -8.81 18.70 3.32
CA GLY A 206 -7.65 19.60 3.30
C GLY A 206 -6.31 18.89 3.45
N SER A 207 -6.26 17.54 3.56
CA SER A 207 -5.01 16.79 3.66
C SER A 207 -4.20 16.84 2.37
N LEU A 208 -2.89 16.65 2.47
CA LEU A 208 -2.00 16.52 1.31
C LEU A 208 -2.34 15.26 0.51
N TYR A 209 -2.70 14.18 1.19
CA TYR A 209 -3.13 12.93 0.56
C TYR A 209 -4.35 13.16 -0.36
N ALA A 210 -5.38 13.87 0.12
CA ALA A 210 -6.52 14.22 -0.71
C ALA A 210 -6.16 15.21 -1.83
N ALA A 211 -5.22 16.11 -1.59
CA ALA A 211 -4.80 17.09 -2.58
C ALA A 211 -4.10 16.45 -3.78
N VAL A 212 -3.16 15.51 -3.57
CA VAL A 212 -2.48 14.82 -4.66
C VAL A 212 -3.46 13.99 -5.51
N PHE A 213 -4.41 13.30 -4.90
CA PHE A 213 -5.45 12.57 -5.63
C PHE A 213 -6.32 13.48 -6.50
N ARG A 214 -6.68 14.66 -5.98
CA ARG A 214 -7.45 15.64 -6.79
C ARG A 214 -6.65 16.20 -7.95
N GLU A 215 -5.36 16.51 -7.75
CA GLU A 215 -4.52 17.05 -8.82
C GLU A 215 -4.29 16.01 -9.93
N VAL A 216 -4.03 14.75 -9.57
CA VAL A 216 -3.96 13.65 -10.54
C VAL A 216 -5.29 13.47 -11.29
N GLY A 217 -6.41 13.49 -10.58
CA GLY A 217 -7.74 13.42 -11.20
C GLY A 217 -7.99 14.53 -12.20
N ALA A 218 -7.65 15.78 -11.83
CA ALA A 218 -7.80 16.93 -12.72
C ALA A 218 -6.88 16.84 -13.96
N TYR A 219 -5.64 16.35 -13.77
CA TYR A 219 -4.73 16.13 -14.88
C TYR A 219 -5.26 15.05 -15.83
N HIS A 220 -5.74 13.93 -15.29
CA HIS A 220 -6.31 12.84 -16.08
C HIS A 220 -7.55 13.30 -16.86
N ASP A 221 -8.45 14.10 -16.26
CA ASP A 221 -9.63 14.62 -16.95
C ASP A 221 -9.24 15.54 -18.13
N ALA A 222 -8.13 16.28 -18.03
CA ALA A 222 -7.60 17.13 -19.09
C ALA A 222 -6.78 16.36 -20.13
N HIS A 223 -6.12 15.25 -19.73
CA HIS A 223 -5.16 14.49 -20.53
C HIS A 223 -5.36 12.97 -20.34
N PRO A 224 -6.48 12.38 -20.81
CA PRO A 224 -6.90 11.02 -20.45
C PRO A 224 -5.97 9.89 -20.97
N GLU A 225 -5.10 10.19 -21.95
CA GLU A 225 -4.16 9.22 -22.52
C GLU A 225 -2.69 9.47 -22.09
N ASP A 226 -2.41 10.59 -21.41
CA ASP A 226 -1.04 11.03 -21.10
C ASP A 226 -0.65 10.73 -19.64
N TRP A 227 -0.59 9.45 -19.27
CA TRP A 227 -0.12 9.05 -17.95
C TRP A 227 1.36 9.44 -17.68
N ARG A 228 2.17 9.51 -18.75
CA ARG A 228 3.59 9.89 -18.63
C ARG A 228 3.75 11.38 -18.32
N GLY A 229 2.95 12.24 -18.90
CA GLY A 229 2.89 13.65 -18.53
C GLY A 229 2.36 13.85 -17.10
N CYS A 230 1.40 13.04 -16.67
CA CYS A 230 0.95 13.03 -15.28
C CYS A 230 2.08 12.64 -14.32
N ARG A 231 2.90 11.62 -14.67
CA ARG A 231 4.08 11.24 -13.87
C ARG A 231 5.11 12.38 -13.78
N GLN A 232 5.32 13.13 -14.86
CA GLN A 232 6.21 14.29 -14.85
C GLN A 232 5.65 15.43 -13.99
N MET A 233 4.34 15.63 -13.99
CA MET A 233 3.67 16.56 -13.09
C MET A 233 3.89 16.15 -11.63
N LEU A 234 3.73 14.86 -11.30
CA LEU A 234 4.01 14.34 -9.96
C LEU A 234 5.47 14.59 -9.54
N GLU A 235 6.43 14.30 -10.40
CA GLU A 235 7.86 14.59 -10.12
C GLU A 235 8.07 16.04 -9.75
N LYS A 236 7.50 16.96 -10.54
CA LYS A 236 7.68 18.39 -10.36
C LYS A 236 6.97 18.96 -9.13
N SER A 237 5.77 18.45 -8.80
CA SER A 237 4.90 19.06 -7.77
C SER A 237 4.90 18.30 -6.45
N TRP A 238 5.13 16.98 -6.48
CA TRP A 238 4.95 16.06 -5.39
C TRP A 238 6.13 15.06 -5.20
N GLY A 239 7.29 15.34 -5.80
CA GLY A 239 8.45 14.45 -5.78
C GLY A 239 9.15 14.36 -4.41
N TYR A 240 10.03 13.37 -4.27
CA TYR A 240 10.80 13.11 -3.04
C TYR A 240 11.74 14.26 -2.64
N ASP A 241 12.07 15.19 -3.54
CA ASP A 241 12.79 16.41 -3.22
C ASP A 241 12.02 17.35 -2.27
N ARG A 242 10.72 17.18 -2.16
CA ARG A 242 9.81 17.99 -1.33
C ARG A 242 9.43 17.35 -0.03
N TYR A 243 9.58 16.04 0.07
CA TYR A 243 9.13 15.25 1.22
C TYR A 243 10.29 14.49 1.84
N PRO A 244 10.65 14.74 3.12
CA PRO A 244 11.79 14.11 3.75
C PRO A 244 11.51 12.65 4.12
N GLY A 245 12.59 11.89 4.26
CA GLY A 245 12.55 10.48 4.63
C GLY A 245 12.95 9.56 3.49
N ALA A 246 12.89 8.24 3.74
CA ALA A 246 13.31 7.23 2.77
C ALA A 246 12.27 7.06 1.65
N CYS A 247 10.99 6.93 2.04
CA CYS A 247 9.87 6.74 1.11
C CYS A 247 8.59 7.40 1.68
N HIS A 248 8.48 8.73 1.52
CA HIS A 248 7.34 9.47 2.04
C HIS A 248 6.04 9.07 1.36
N ILE A 249 4.94 8.99 2.14
CA ILE A 249 3.64 8.49 1.68
C ILE A 249 3.04 9.35 0.54
N ILE A 250 3.25 10.66 0.50
CA ILE A 250 2.58 11.57 -0.45
C ILE A 250 3.01 11.35 -1.91
N PRO A 251 4.32 11.27 -2.27
CA PRO A 251 4.72 10.91 -3.64
C PRO A 251 4.10 9.58 -4.09
N ASN A 252 4.10 8.59 -3.21
CA ASN A 252 3.58 7.26 -3.47
C ASN A 252 2.06 7.23 -3.61
N ALA A 253 1.32 8.00 -2.80
CA ALA A 253 -0.10 8.24 -3.00
C ALA A 253 -0.40 8.81 -4.41
N GLY A 254 0.46 9.70 -4.91
CA GLY A 254 0.38 10.22 -6.27
C GLY A 254 0.54 9.15 -7.33
N VAL A 255 1.48 8.21 -7.15
CA VAL A 255 1.64 7.05 -8.05
C VAL A 255 0.42 6.15 -8.04
N CYS A 256 -0.11 5.82 -6.86
CA CYS A 256 -1.34 5.03 -6.74
C CYS A 256 -2.53 5.72 -7.41
N ALA A 257 -2.68 7.04 -7.21
CA ALA A 257 -3.74 7.84 -7.87
C ALA A 257 -3.62 7.79 -9.39
N LEU A 258 -2.40 7.98 -9.91
CA LEU A 258 -2.10 7.92 -11.34
C LEU A 258 -2.40 6.53 -11.91
N ALA A 259 -1.89 5.48 -11.27
CA ALA A 259 -2.08 4.10 -11.72
C ALA A 259 -3.56 3.71 -11.76
N LEU A 260 -4.33 4.06 -10.73
CA LEU A 260 -5.77 3.81 -10.68
C LEU A 260 -6.54 4.59 -11.76
N ALA A 261 -6.18 5.86 -12.00
CA ALA A 261 -6.85 6.68 -13.00
C ALA A 261 -6.59 6.17 -14.43
N TYR A 262 -5.34 5.95 -14.79
CA TYR A 262 -4.93 5.58 -16.16
C TYR A 262 -5.01 4.08 -16.45
N GLY A 263 -5.04 3.25 -15.42
CA GLY A 263 -5.32 1.82 -15.53
C GLY A 263 -6.78 1.53 -15.85
N ALA A 264 -7.69 2.47 -15.48
CA ALA A 264 -9.11 2.47 -15.83
C ALA A 264 -9.85 1.14 -15.49
N GLY A 265 -9.41 0.46 -14.42
CA GLY A 265 -9.99 -0.82 -13.97
C GLY A 265 -9.38 -2.07 -14.61
N ASP A 266 -8.45 -1.93 -15.55
CA ASP A 266 -7.64 -3.05 -16.04
C ASP A 266 -6.55 -3.37 -15.03
N PHE A 267 -6.54 -4.62 -14.53
CA PHE A 267 -5.62 -5.08 -13.51
C PHE A 267 -4.16 -4.96 -13.95
N ALA A 268 -3.83 -5.55 -15.11
CA ALA A 268 -2.46 -5.58 -15.61
C ALA A 268 -1.93 -4.17 -15.86
N ARG A 269 -2.68 -3.37 -16.62
CA ARG A 269 -2.31 -1.99 -16.93
C ARG A 269 -2.08 -1.15 -15.67
N THR A 270 -2.89 -1.34 -14.64
CA THR A 270 -2.77 -0.58 -13.39
C THR A 270 -1.45 -0.89 -12.67
N ILE A 271 -1.13 -2.16 -12.44
CA ILE A 271 0.12 -2.54 -11.76
C ILE A 271 1.36 -2.24 -12.60
N GLU A 272 1.28 -2.39 -13.92
CA GLU A 272 2.35 -2.03 -14.86
C GLU A 272 2.68 -0.54 -14.81
N ILE A 273 1.67 0.34 -14.82
CA ILE A 273 1.84 1.78 -14.70
C ILE A 273 2.46 2.13 -13.34
N ALA A 274 1.97 1.56 -12.23
CA ALA A 274 2.53 1.78 -10.90
C ALA A 274 4.03 1.44 -10.87
N THR A 275 4.40 0.26 -11.37
CA THR A 275 5.79 -0.21 -11.47
C THR A 275 6.65 0.71 -12.34
N MET A 276 6.14 1.17 -13.49
CA MET A 276 6.88 2.07 -14.39
C MET A 276 7.06 3.48 -13.85
N CYS A 277 6.34 3.88 -12.80
CA CYS A 277 6.46 5.21 -12.20
C CYS A 277 7.71 5.40 -11.35
N SER A 278 8.50 4.37 -11.05
CA SER A 278 9.60 4.38 -10.07
C SER A 278 9.15 4.75 -8.65
N TRP A 279 10.06 5.17 -7.82
CA TRP A 279 9.90 5.37 -6.38
C TRP A 279 9.70 4.02 -5.68
N ASP A 280 8.68 3.91 -4.86
CA ASP A 280 8.36 2.68 -4.11
C ASP A 280 7.44 1.78 -4.96
N THR A 281 8.03 1.05 -5.89
CA THR A 281 7.31 0.40 -6.99
C THR A 281 6.53 -0.82 -6.56
N ASP A 282 7.04 -1.62 -5.66
CA ASP A 282 6.40 -2.83 -5.13
C ASP A 282 5.25 -2.47 -4.18
N CYS A 283 5.48 -1.56 -3.24
CA CYS A 283 4.45 -1.03 -2.37
C CYS A 283 3.27 -0.44 -3.17
N ASN A 284 3.58 0.43 -4.14
CA ASN A 284 2.55 1.08 -4.94
C ASN A 284 1.78 0.07 -5.82
N ALA A 285 2.49 -0.85 -6.48
CA ALA A 285 1.86 -1.88 -7.29
C ALA A 285 1.08 -2.90 -6.44
N GLY A 286 1.58 -3.22 -5.24
CA GLY A 286 0.89 -4.05 -4.25
C GLY A 286 -0.46 -3.45 -3.82
N ASN A 287 -0.47 -2.18 -3.39
CA ASN A 287 -1.70 -1.49 -2.98
C ASN A 287 -2.75 -1.44 -4.10
N VAL A 288 -2.38 -0.98 -5.31
CA VAL A 288 -3.34 -0.92 -6.41
C VAL A 288 -3.73 -2.32 -6.88
N GLY A 289 -2.82 -3.29 -6.78
CA GLY A 289 -3.06 -4.71 -7.05
C GLY A 289 -4.11 -5.31 -6.11
N THR A 290 -4.07 -4.99 -4.80
CA THR A 290 -5.10 -5.40 -3.84
C THR A 290 -6.47 -4.84 -4.23
N ILE A 291 -6.55 -3.53 -4.49
CA ILE A 291 -7.81 -2.86 -4.86
C ILE A 291 -8.41 -3.50 -6.12
N LEU A 292 -7.60 -3.62 -7.19
CA LEU A 292 -8.08 -4.15 -8.47
C LEU A 292 -8.36 -5.66 -8.40
N GLY A 293 -7.58 -6.42 -7.64
CA GLY A 293 -7.82 -7.84 -7.41
C GLY A 293 -9.21 -8.09 -6.79
N VAL A 294 -9.58 -7.32 -5.75
CA VAL A 294 -10.93 -7.37 -5.17
C VAL A 294 -11.99 -6.92 -6.18
N ALA A 295 -11.73 -5.85 -6.93
CA ALA A 295 -12.69 -5.27 -7.85
C ALA A 295 -13.02 -6.20 -9.03
N CYS A 296 -12.00 -6.75 -9.69
CA CYS A 296 -12.16 -7.60 -10.88
C CYS A 296 -12.33 -9.10 -10.57
N GLY A 297 -11.97 -9.55 -9.35
CA GLY A 297 -11.96 -10.96 -8.98
C GLY A 297 -10.90 -11.78 -9.73
N LEU A 298 -10.82 -13.08 -9.44
CA LEU A 298 -9.82 -13.96 -10.07
C LEU A 298 -9.89 -13.99 -11.61
N ALA A 299 -11.08 -13.87 -12.17
CA ALA A 299 -11.27 -13.88 -13.61
C ALA A 299 -10.68 -12.64 -14.31
N GLY A 300 -10.53 -11.53 -13.59
CA GLY A 300 -9.94 -10.30 -14.11
C GLY A 300 -8.41 -10.24 -13.97
N ILE A 301 -7.80 -11.17 -13.24
CA ILE A 301 -6.33 -11.27 -13.10
C ILE A 301 -5.77 -12.15 -14.22
N PRO A 302 -4.95 -11.62 -15.14
CA PRO A 302 -4.43 -12.41 -16.26
C PRO A 302 -3.55 -13.58 -15.79
N ALA A 303 -3.66 -14.71 -16.48
CA ALA A 303 -2.89 -15.93 -16.19
C ALA A 303 -1.36 -15.69 -16.17
N GLY A 304 -0.86 -14.83 -17.09
CA GLY A 304 0.57 -14.50 -17.13
C GLY A 304 1.14 -13.83 -15.87
N TYR A 305 0.27 -13.22 -15.05
CA TYR A 305 0.65 -12.68 -13.75
C TYR A 305 0.36 -13.66 -12.60
N ARG A 306 -0.75 -14.39 -12.69
CA ARG A 306 -1.20 -15.29 -11.63
C ARG A 306 -0.39 -16.59 -11.58
N ASP A 307 -0.24 -17.25 -12.72
CA ASP A 307 0.31 -18.62 -12.78
C ASP A 307 1.78 -18.72 -12.30
N PRO A 308 2.68 -17.73 -12.55
CA PRO A 308 4.04 -17.77 -12.05
C PRO A 308 4.19 -17.69 -10.51
N LEU A 309 3.13 -17.35 -9.76
CA LEU A 309 3.15 -17.41 -8.30
C LEU A 309 2.97 -18.83 -7.76
N GLU A 310 2.46 -19.77 -8.59
CA GLU A 310 2.21 -21.17 -8.23
C GLU A 310 1.37 -21.34 -6.94
N ASP A 311 0.59 -20.32 -6.59
CA ASP A 311 -0.19 -20.26 -5.34
C ASP A 311 0.69 -20.40 -4.06
N GLU A 312 1.97 -20.04 -4.16
CA GLU A 312 2.93 -20.10 -3.08
C GLU A 312 3.13 -18.72 -2.43
N LEU A 313 3.12 -18.69 -1.11
CA LEU A 313 3.46 -17.51 -0.30
C LEU A 313 4.51 -17.89 0.74
N VAL A 314 5.68 -17.27 0.66
CA VAL A 314 6.77 -17.44 1.63
C VAL A 314 6.82 -16.20 2.52
N LEU A 315 6.42 -16.36 3.77
CA LEU A 315 6.50 -15.30 4.79
C LEU A 315 7.77 -15.48 5.64
N SER A 316 8.33 -14.35 6.07
CA SER A 316 9.40 -14.30 7.05
C SER A 316 8.95 -13.46 8.24
N GLY A 317 8.87 -14.02 9.41
CA GLY A 317 8.42 -13.36 10.64
C GLY A 317 9.51 -13.23 11.70
#